data_18f16332ae2e7f0708e9f961d9c8f0fa
#
_entry.id   18f16332ae2e7f0708e9f961d9c8f0fa
#
_cell.length_a   1.000
_cell.length_b   1.000
_cell.length_c   1.000
_cell.angle_alpha   90.00
_cell.angle_beta   90.00
_cell.angle_gamma   90.00
#
_symmetry.space_group_name_H-M   'P 1'
#
loop_
_entity.id
_entity.type
_entity.pdbx_description
1 polymer ?
#
loop_
_entity_poly.entity_id
_entity_poly.type
_entity_poly.pdbx_seq_one_letter_code
_entity_poly.pdbx_strand_id
1 'polypeptide(L)' 'MNSPEYVVRIGAISASVFSNSVDRDGKKCTIRNVKLQRRYRDAQGQWKSNASFSLGELAIAQAVLRLAFEYVAAAEASDN' A
#
# COMPACT_ATOMS: atom_id res chain seq x y z
N MET A 1 -16.86 -0.91 2.86
CA MET A 1 -15.75 -0.67 1.94
C MET A 1 -14.59 -0.09 2.72
N ASN A 2 -13.41 -0.69 2.60
CA ASN A 2 -12.26 -0.25 3.39
C ASN A 2 -11.53 0.88 2.71
N SER A 3 -11.34 1.97 3.45
CA SER A 3 -10.44 3.03 3.02
C SER A 3 -9.04 2.72 3.57
N PRO A 4 -7.99 3.09 2.84
CA PRO A 4 -6.64 2.88 3.36
C PRO A 4 -6.40 3.76 4.58
N GLU A 5 -5.69 3.21 5.57
CA GLU A 5 -5.35 4.01 6.74
C GLU A 5 -4.14 4.91 6.46
N TYR A 6 -3.38 4.61 5.41
CA TYR A 6 -2.21 5.38 5.06
C TYR A 6 -1.88 5.15 3.59
N VAL A 7 -1.52 6.20 2.87
CA VAL A 7 -1.12 6.10 1.47
C VAL A 7 0.16 6.90 1.28
N VAL A 8 1.14 6.28 0.64
CA VAL A 8 2.35 6.98 0.21
C VAL A 8 2.40 6.91 -1.31
N ARG A 9 2.67 8.06 -1.93
CA ARG A 9 2.68 8.17 -3.38
C ARG A 9 3.90 8.95 -3.85
N ILE A 10 4.58 8.39 -4.84
CA ILE A 10 5.67 9.09 -5.53
C ILE A 10 5.37 8.99 -7.01
N GLY A 11 5.03 10.13 -7.63
CA GLY A 11 4.63 10.13 -9.03
C GLY A 11 3.40 9.27 -9.27
N ALA A 12 3.49 8.34 -10.19
CA ALA A 12 2.38 7.46 -10.55
C ALA A 12 2.28 6.22 -9.67
N ILE A 13 3.23 6.02 -8.75
CA ILE A 13 3.30 4.80 -7.97
C ILE A 13 2.89 5.08 -6.53
N SER A 14 2.03 4.23 -5.98
CA SER A 14 1.54 4.41 -4.62
C SER A 14 1.48 3.08 -3.89
N ALA A 15 1.64 3.16 -2.58
CA ALA A 15 1.39 2.04 -1.68
C ALA A 15 0.30 2.45 -0.72
N SER A 16 -0.74 1.64 -0.64
CA SER A 16 -1.87 1.89 0.26
C SER A 16 -1.87 0.83 1.34
N VAL A 17 -1.97 1.28 2.59
CA VAL A 17 -1.98 0.39 3.75
C VAL A 17 -3.41 0.25 4.23
N PHE A 18 -3.88 -0.99 4.30
CA PHE A 18 -5.22 -1.31 4.79
C PHE A 18 -5.11 -2.11 6.07
N SER A 19 -5.96 -1.81 7.03
CA SER A 19 -6.00 -2.58 8.26
C SER A 19 -7.32 -3.33 8.36
N ASN A 20 -7.24 -4.54 8.87
CA ASN A 20 -8.40 -5.39 9.10
C ASN A 20 -8.33 -5.99 10.48
N SER A 21 -9.49 -6.10 11.13
CA SER A 21 -9.60 -6.80 12.40
C SER A 21 -9.92 -8.25 12.15
N VAL A 22 -9.17 -9.15 12.78
CA VAL A 22 -9.44 -10.58 12.71
C VAL A 22 -9.48 -11.14 14.13
N ASP A 23 -10.23 -12.23 14.31
CA ASP A 23 -10.30 -12.91 15.59
C ASP A 23 -9.31 -14.07 15.60
N ARG A 24 -8.46 -14.10 16.62
CA ARG A 24 -7.54 -15.20 16.83
C ARG A 24 -7.66 -15.63 18.29
N ASP A 25 -8.06 -16.87 18.48
CA ASP A 25 -8.16 -17.46 19.82
C ASP A 25 -8.96 -16.57 20.77
N GLY A 26 -10.05 -16.01 20.27
CA GLY A 26 -10.93 -15.16 21.08
C GLY A 26 -10.44 -13.73 21.24
N LYS A 27 -9.32 -13.37 20.62
CA LYS A 27 -8.79 -12.01 20.69
C LYS A 27 -8.83 -11.35 19.35
N LYS A 28 -9.13 -10.06 19.33
CA LYS A 28 -9.10 -9.27 18.09
C LYS A 28 -7.68 -8.82 17.83
N CYS A 29 -7.21 -9.12 16.62
CA CYS A 29 -5.89 -8.71 16.15
C CYS A 29 -6.06 -7.83 14.93
N THR A 30 -5.19 -6.84 14.80
CA THR A 30 -5.15 -6.01 13.60
C THR A 30 -4.09 -6.55 12.65
N ILE A 31 -4.51 -6.79 11.41
CA ILE A 31 -3.59 -7.21 10.34
C ILE A 31 -3.56 -6.10 9.31
N ARG A 32 -2.35 -5.72 8.89
CA ARG A 32 -2.18 -4.70 7.87
C ARG A 32 -1.63 -5.32 6.59
N ASN A 33 -2.21 -4.89 5.48
CA ASN A 33 -1.78 -5.30 4.14
C ASN A 33 -1.45 -4.08 3.32
N VAL A 34 -0.49 -4.22 2.42
CA VAL A 34 -0.04 -3.12 1.58
C VAL A 34 -0.31 -3.48 0.13
N LYS A 35 -0.95 -2.57 -0.58
CA LYS A 35 -1.22 -2.73 -2.00
C LYS A 35 -0.38 -1.73 -2.78
N LEU A 36 0.47 -2.24 -3.67
CA LEU A 36 1.32 -1.41 -4.52
C LEU A 36 0.67 -1.29 -5.89
N GLN A 37 0.57 -0.06 -6.39
CA GLN A 37 -0.09 0.21 -7.66
C GLN A 37 0.63 1.27 -8.44
N ARG A 38 0.47 1.20 -9.77
CA ARG A 38 0.90 2.23 -10.70
C ARG A 38 -0.34 2.74 -11.43
N ARG A 39 -0.53 4.06 -11.44
CA ARG A 39 -1.63 4.68 -12.17
C ARG A 39 -1.14 5.06 -13.57
N TYR A 40 -2.03 4.92 -14.52
CA TYR A 40 -1.73 5.33 -15.89
C TYR A 40 -3.02 5.75 -16.59
N ARG A 41 -2.87 6.47 -17.70
CA ARG A 41 -4.01 6.82 -18.54
C ARG A 41 -4.05 5.90 -19.74
N ASP A 42 -5.24 5.38 -20.05
CA ASP A 42 -5.40 4.53 -21.22
C ASP A 42 -5.58 5.37 -22.48
N ALA A 43 -5.81 4.70 -23.61
CA ALA A 43 -5.96 5.38 -24.89
C ALA A 43 -7.18 6.29 -24.94
N GLN A 44 -8.19 6.05 -24.10
CA GLN A 44 -9.40 6.88 -24.02
C GLN A 44 -9.26 7.98 -23.00
N GLY A 45 -8.09 8.15 -22.40
CA GLY A 45 -7.86 9.18 -21.40
C GLY A 45 -8.38 8.86 -20.02
N GLN A 46 -8.79 7.63 -19.78
CA GLN A 46 -9.29 7.22 -18.47
C GLN A 46 -8.17 6.74 -17.58
N TRP A 47 -8.29 7.03 -16.29
CA TRP A 47 -7.30 6.59 -15.30
C TRP A 47 -7.52 5.13 -14.94
N LYS A 48 -6.45 4.36 -14.98
CA LYS A 48 -6.46 2.96 -14.60
C LYS A 48 -5.24 2.67 -13.73
N SER A 49 -5.22 1.50 -13.12
CA SER A 49 -4.08 1.09 -12.31
C SER A 49 -3.74 -0.36 -12.58
N ASN A 50 -2.48 -0.69 -12.40
CA ASN A 50 -2.01 -2.07 -12.45
C ASN A 50 -0.84 -2.24 -11.48
N ALA A 51 -0.29 -3.45 -11.45
CA ALA A 51 0.84 -3.78 -10.58
C ALA A 51 2.05 -4.23 -11.41
N SER A 52 2.20 -3.65 -12.58
CA SER A 52 3.35 -3.93 -13.46
C SER A 52 4.27 -2.70 -13.49
N PHE A 53 5.57 -2.94 -13.38
CA PHE A 53 6.54 -1.86 -13.24
C PHE A 53 7.72 -2.09 -14.17
N SER A 54 8.10 -1.03 -14.90
CA SER A 54 9.31 -1.05 -15.72
C SER A 54 10.53 -0.89 -14.83
N LEU A 55 11.71 -1.00 -15.42
CA LEU A 55 12.97 -0.89 -14.67
C LEU A 55 13.06 0.43 -13.89
N GLY A 56 12.76 1.55 -14.54
CA GLY A 56 12.82 2.85 -13.87
C GLY A 56 11.75 2.97 -12.79
N GLU A 57 10.58 2.40 -13.03
CA GLU A 57 9.50 2.43 -12.06
C GLU A 57 9.80 1.56 -10.84
N LEU A 58 10.59 0.49 -11.03
CA LEU A 58 10.97 -0.35 -9.90
C LEU A 58 11.77 0.41 -8.85
N ALA A 59 12.62 1.34 -9.28
CA ALA A 59 13.36 2.16 -8.33
C ALA A 59 12.44 3.00 -7.46
N ILE A 60 11.41 3.57 -8.08
CA ILE A 60 10.41 4.37 -7.35
C ILE A 60 9.56 3.46 -6.46
N ALA A 61 9.19 2.29 -6.97
CA ALA A 61 8.40 1.33 -6.19
C ALA A 61 9.13 0.91 -4.92
N GLN A 62 10.45 0.73 -5.00
CA GLN A 62 11.24 0.40 -3.82
C GLN A 62 11.16 1.49 -2.75
N ALA A 63 11.25 2.75 -3.17
CA ALA A 63 11.17 3.87 -2.23
C ALA A 63 9.80 3.94 -1.59
N VAL A 64 8.76 3.76 -2.38
CA VAL A 64 7.37 3.77 -1.89
C VAL A 64 7.16 2.63 -0.90
N LEU A 65 7.65 1.42 -1.23
CA LEU A 65 7.50 0.27 -0.36
C LEU A 65 8.27 0.44 0.94
N ARG A 66 9.45 1.06 0.89
CA ARG A 66 10.21 1.30 2.11
C ARG A 66 9.44 2.22 3.06
N LEU A 67 8.86 3.28 2.52
CA LEU A 67 8.08 4.20 3.34
C LEU A 67 6.85 3.53 3.93
N ALA A 68 6.18 2.69 3.14
CA ALA A 68 5.04 1.93 3.64
C ALA A 68 5.47 0.95 4.73
N PHE A 69 6.60 0.27 4.53
CA PHE A 69 7.14 -0.64 5.52
C PHE A 69 7.41 0.07 6.84
N GLU A 70 8.03 1.25 6.78
CA GLU A 70 8.34 2.01 7.99
C GLU A 70 7.07 2.38 8.74
N TYR A 71 6.03 2.77 8.01
CA TYR A 71 4.75 3.07 8.64
C TYR A 71 4.15 1.85 9.32
N VAL A 72 4.10 0.72 8.60
CA VAL A 72 3.50 -0.50 9.13
C VAL A 72 4.30 -1.02 10.34
N ALA A 73 5.62 -1.00 10.24
CA ALA A 73 6.47 -1.46 11.32
C ALA A 73 6.25 -0.63 12.60
N ALA A 74 6.15 0.69 12.44
CA ALA A 74 5.91 1.57 13.57
C ALA A 74 4.53 1.33 14.17
N ALA A 75 3.52 1.13 13.33
CA ALA A 75 2.17 0.89 13.80
C ALA A 75 2.07 -0.44 14.56
N GLU A 76 2.72 -1.47 14.04
CA GLU A 76 2.67 -2.78 14.69
C GLU A 76 3.48 -2.80 15.97
N ALA A 77 4.55 -2.05 16.04
CA ALA A 77 5.30 -1.91 17.28
C ALA A 77 4.46 -1.23 18.36
N SER A 78 3.60 -0.29 17.95
CA SER A 78 2.73 0.42 18.90
C SER A 78 1.54 -0.42 19.36
N ASP A 79 1.16 -1.43 18.59
CA ASP A 79 0.02 -2.29 18.90
C ASP A 79 0.31 -3.29 20.01
N ASN A 80 1.54 -3.40 20.45
CA ASN A 80 1.95 -4.35 21.49
C ASN A 80 1.87 -3.73 22.88
#